data_cd3ee07cfba55fe0afea0a09d1cc1373
#
_entry.id   cd3ee07cfba55fe0afea0a09d1cc1373
#
_cell.length_a   1.000
_cell.length_b   1.000
_cell.length_c   1.000
_cell.angle_alpha   90.00
_cell.angle_beta   90.00
_cell.angle_gamma   90.00
#
_symmetry.space_group_name_H-M   'P 1'
#
loop_
_entity.id
_entity.type
_entity.pdbx_description
1 polymer ?
#
loop_
_entity_poly.entity_id
_entity_poly.type
_entity_poly.pdbx_seq_one_letter_code
_entity_poly.pdbx_strand_id
1 'polypeptide(L)'
;MRVLVVNPVGHNKWDSSDKKIYENYASRGTEIDVISLPKGPASVESAEAYAEVEPLVVELVKEIHAGYDAVIVNCFLDPGVAKLRGLLGKVVVGPCEASLSLVRNLSKKISIITVGGEVETLNMIRERVKSLGFEEIITSLRGIPLRVLDLDRDKESTLRLLVDEARKAVSEGAEVLV
;
A
#
# COMPACT_ATOMS: atom_id res chain seq x y z
N MET A 1 -4.26 20.67 8.87
CA MET A 1 -4.17 19.26 9.27
C MET A 1 -2.76 18.79 8.96
N ARG A 2 -2.15 18.03 9.87
CA ARG A 2 -0.82 17.42 9.63
C ARG A 2 -0.95 15.91 9.50
N VAL A 3 -0.42 15.35 8.43
CA VAL A 3 -0.48 13.92 8.13
C VAL A 3 0.93 13.34 8.08
N LEU A 4 1.13 12.27 8.82
CA LEU A 4 2.36 11.48 8.76
C LEU A 4 2.16 10.33 7.78
N VAL A 5 3.03 10.21 6.80
CA VAL A 5 3.13 9.05 5.90
C VAL A 5 4.37 8.26 6.28
N VAL A 6 4.22 6.96 6.52
CA VAL A 6 5.32 6.06 6.87
C VAL A 6 5.54 5.06 5.76
N ASN A 7 6.72 5.09 5.15
CA ASN A 7 7.19 4.06 4.24
C ASN A 7 7.79 2.90 5.07
N PRO A 8 7.23 1.68 5.02
CA PRO A 8 7.70 0.57 5.85
C PRO A 8 8.94 -0.14 5.26
N VAL A 9 9.97 0.65 4.95
CA VAL A 9 11.24 0.18 4.35
C VAL A 9 12.42 0.87 5.03
N GLY A 10 13.58 0.19 5.08
CA GLY A 10 14.78 0.66 5.76
C GLY A 10 15.63 1.66 4.94
N HIS A 11 15.02 2.46 4.09
CA HIS A 11 15.69 3.48 3.28
C HIS A 11 14.72 4.59 2.87
N ASN A 12 15.22 5.79 2.60
CA ASN A 12 14.44 6.99 2.28
C ASN A 12 14.36 7.31 0.78
N LYS A 13 14.64 6.33 -0.08
CA LYS A 13 14.71 6.52 -1.55
C LYS A 13 13.46 7.18 -2.13
N TRP A 14 12.30 6.87 -1.57
CA TRP A 14 11.00 7.31 -2.09
C TRP A 14 10.39 8.48 -1.31
N ASP A 15 10.90 8.85 -0.14
CA ASP A 15 10.26 9.84 0.75
C ASP A 15 9.95 11.17 0.04
N SER A 16 10.91 11.69 -0.74
CA SER A 16 10.71 12.96 -1.45
C SER A 16 9.73 12.86 -2.62
N SER A 17 9.68 11.73 -3.33
CA SER A 17 8.73 11.50 -4.43
C SER A 17 7.32 11.30 -3.90
N ASP A 18 7.20 10.49 -2.85
CA ASP A 18 5.92 10.20 -2.20
C ASP A 18 5.33 11.47 -1.57
N LYS A 19 6.16 12.28 -0.91
CA LYS A 19 5.73 13.57 -0.38
C LYS A 19 5.08 14.43 -1.46
N LYS A 20 5.71 14.58 -2.62
CA LYS A 20 5.15 15.33 -3.75
C LYS A 20 3.82 14.76 -4.24
N ILE A 21 3.71 13.43 -4.30
CA ILE A 21 2.47 12.77 -4.71
C ILE A 21 1.36 13.09 -3.71
N TYR A 22 1.59 12.89 -2.42
CA TYR A 22 0.60 13.17 -1.38
C TYR A 22 0.21 14.65 -1.33
N GLU A 23 1.16 15.57 -1.46
CA GLU A 23 0.90 17.02 -1.50
C GLU A 23 0.03 17.43 -2.69
N ASN A 24 0.18 16.78 -3.86
CA ASN A 24 -0.63 17.06 -5.04
C ASN A 24 -2.12 16.73 -4.85
N TYR A 25 -2.44 15.79 -3.98
CA TYR A 25 -3.82 15.35 -3.70
C TYR A 25 -4.34 15.89 -2.36
N ALA A 26 -3.51 16.50 -1.55
CA ALA A 26 -3.89 17.03 -0.26
C ALA A 26 -4.77 18.28 -0.40
N SER A 27 -5.75 18.40 0.48
CA SER A 27 -6.55 19.62 0.58
C SER A 27 -5.70 20.80 1.04
N ARG A 28 -6.06 22.02 0.61
CA ARG A 28 -5.35 23.25 0.99
C ARG A 28 -5.21 23.35 2.51
N GLY A 29 -4.00 23.64 2.98
CA GLY A 29 -3.68 23.74 4.41
C GLY A 29 -3.40 22.41 5.09
N THR A 30 -3.27 21.31 4.33
CA THR A 30 -2.76 20.04 4.84
C THR A 30 -1.24 20.00 4.66
N GLU A 31 -0.55 19.69 5.74
CA GLU A 31 0.90 19.46 5.76
C GLU A 31 1.17 17.96 5.74
N ILE A 32 2.08 17.53 4.88
CA ILE A 32 2.46 16.12 4.71
C ILE A 32 3.91 15.95 5.11
N ASP A 33 4.18 15.06 6.03
CA ASP A 33 5.52 14.57 6.31
C ASP A 33 5.61 13.09 5.92
N VAL A 34 6.65 12.75 5.16
CA VAL A 34 6.91 11.36 4.72
C VAL A 34 8.24 10.92 5.31
N ILE A 35 8.22 9.77 5.95
CA ILE A 35 9.41 9.18 6.56
C ILE A 35 9.44 7.68 6.29
N SER A 36 10.64 7.14 6.17
CA SER A 36 10.89 5.69 6.14
C SER A 36 11.36 5.20 7.51
N LEU A 37 11.34 3.88 7.71
CA LEU A 37 11.92 3.26 8.89
C LEU A 37 13.43 3.53 8.97
N PRO A 38 14.00 3.73 10.17
CA PRO A 38 15.45 3.92 10.34
C PRO A 38 16.27 2.67 10.00
N LYS A 39 15.63 1.50 10.01
CA LYS A 39 16.16 0.18 9.62
C LYS A 39 15.02 -0.72 9.16
N GLY A 40 15.32 -1.75 8.39
CA GLY A 40 14.35 -2.72 7.90
C GLY A 40 14.69 -3.24 6.52
N PRO A 41 13.85 -4.07 5.93
CA PRO A 41 14.04 -4.58 4.58
C PRO A 41 13.95 -3.47 3.53
N ALA A 42 14.50 -3.72 2.36
CA ALA A 42 14.45 -2.78 1.23
C ALA A 42 13.06 -2.74 0.54
N SER A 43 12.26 -3.79 0.70
CA SER A 43 10.89 -3.88 0.21
C SER A 43 10.10 -4.90 1.04
N VAL A 44 8.77 -4.87 0.96
CA VAL A 44 7.88 -5.78 1.69
C VAL A 44 7.21 -6.73 0.69
N GLU A 45 7.95 -7.75 0.26
CA GLU A 45 7.52 -8.71 -0.77
C GLU A 45 7.52 -10.16 -0.28
N SER A 46 7.87 -10.41 1.00
CA SER A 46 7.81 -11.72 1.64
C SER A 46 7.18 -11.67 3.03
N ALA A 47 6.76 -12.82 3.53
CA ALA A 47 6.18 -12.96 4.86
C ALA A 47 7.18 -12.55 5.97
N GLU A 48 8.46 -12.86 5.78
CA GLU A 48 9.53 -12.46 6.70
C GLU A 48 9.68 -10.94 6.73
N ALA A 49 9.72 -10.29 5.57
CA ALA A 49 9.81 -8.83 5.48
C ALA A 49 8.59 -8.16 6.12
N TYR A 50 7.38 -8.71 5.91
CA TYR A 50 6.18 -8.22 6.56
C TYR A 50 6.25 -8.35 8.08
N ALA A 51 6.66 -9.53 8.59
CA ALA A 51 6.79 -9.79 10.02
C ALA A 51 7.85 -8.88 10.68
N GLU A 52 8.91 -8.54 9.95
CA GLU A 52 9.93 -7.60 10.41
C GLU A 52 9.42 -6.16 10.47
N VAL A 53 8.72 -5.66 9.43
CA VAL A 53 8.32 -4.25 9.37
C VAL A 53 7.13 -3.92 10.25
N GLU A 54 6.20 -4.83 10.49
CA GLU A 54 5.00 -4.54 11.26
C GLU A 54 5.30 -3.97 12.67
N PRO A 55 6.14 -4.60 13.51
CA PRO A 55 6.51 -4.03 14.80
C PRO A 55 7.29 -2.73 14.67
N LEU A 56 8.19 -2.60 13.69
CA LEU A 56 8.99 -1.39 13.49
C LEU A 56 8.11 -0.18 13.13
N VAL A 57 7.10 -0.36 12.29
CA VAL A 57 6.10 0.68 11.97
C VAL A 57 5.34 1.09 13.23
N VAL A 58 4.89 0.12 14.02
CA VAL A 58 4.14 0.40 15.26
C VAL A 58 4.99 1.17 16.26
N GLU A 59 6.24 0.77 16.47
CA GLU A 59 7.16 1.44 17.39
C GLU A 59 7.45 2.88 16.95
N LEU A 60 7.85 3.07 15.68
CA LEU A 60 8.15 4.39 15.14
C LEU A 60 6.95 5.34 15.26
N VAL A 61 5.78 4.90 14.83
CA VAL A 61 4.57 5.74 14.87
C VAL A 61 4.17 6.08 16.30
N LYS A 62 4.27 5.16 17.23
CA LYS A 62 4.02 5.44 18.67
C LYS A 62 4.92 6.54 19.22
N GLU A 63 6.18 6.59 18.77
CA GLU A 63 7.14 7.58 19.23
C GLU A 63 6.83 8.99 18.72
N ILE A 64 6.43 9.10 17.45
CA ILE A 64 6.39 10.40 16.77
C ILE A 64 4.99 10.95 16.44
N HIS A 65 3.92 10.16 16.62
CA HIS A 65 2.56 10.54 16.18
C HIS A 65 1.96 11.77 16.85
N ALA A 66 2.50 12.23 18.00
CA ALA A 66 1.87 13.26 18.82
C ALA A 66 1.58 14.58 18.08
N GLY A 67 2.44 14.95 17.14
CA GLY A 67 2.30 16.16 16.34
C GLY A 67 1.41 16.03 15.08
N TYR A 68 0.77 14.88 14.84
CA TYR A 68 0.00 14.61 13.63
C TYR A 68 -1.47 14.33 13.93
N ASP A 69 -2.35 14.72 13.01
CA ASP A 69 -3.80 14.47 13.08
C ASP A 69 -4.17 13.08 12.56
N ALA A 70 -3.41 12.59 11.57
CA ALA A 70 -3.61 11.29 10.95
C ALA A 70 -2.28 10.64 10.54
N VAL A 71 -2.31 9.32 10.34
CA VAL A 71 -1.16 8.51 9.89
C VAL A 71 -1.57 7.70 8.67
N ILE A 72 -0.69 7.62 7.68
CA ILE A 72 -0.80 6.69 6.54
C ILE A 72 0.40 5.74 6.61
N VAL A 73 0.14 4.43 6.54
CA VAL A 73 1.20 3.43 6.37
C VAL A 73 1.24 3.05 4.89
N ASN A 74 2.24 3.55 4.17
CA ASN A 74 2.32 3.53 2.71
C ASN A 74 2.79 2.18 2.16
N CYS A 75 1.98 1.14 2.35
CA CYS A 75 2.21 -0.20 1.80
C CYS A 75 0.87 -0.91 1.63
N PHE A 76 0.66 -1.56 0.47
CA PHE A 76 -0.62 -2.23 0.16
C PHE A 76 -0.95 -3.41 1.10
N LEU A 77 0.01 -3.92 1.85
CA LEU A 77 -0.23 -4.93 2.89
C LEU A 77 -0.71 -4.33 4.22
N ASP A 78 -0.76 -3.00 4.35
CA ASP A 78 -1.19 -2.24 5.53
C ASP A 78 -0.52 -2.69 6.85
N PRO A 79 0.83 -2.84 6.93
CA PRO A 79 1.47 -3.39 8.13
C PRO A 79 1.25 -2.48 9.35
N GLY A 80 0.77 -3.05 10.43
CA GLY A 80 0.55 -2.35 11.69
C GLY A 80 -0.68 -1.43 11.77
N VAL A 81 -1.42 -1.21 10.68
CA VAL A 81 -2.58 -0.28 10.65
C VAL A 81 -3.61 -0.61 11.71
N ALA A 82 -4.03 -1.88 11.82
CA ALA A 82 -5.03 -2.30 12.79
C ALA A 82 -4.55 -2.11 14.24
N LYS A 83 -3.27 -2.42 14.51
CA LYS A 83 -2.64 -2.23 15.83
C LYS A 83 -2.58 -0.75 16.20
N LEU A 84 -2.15 0.10 15.27
CA LEU A 84 -2.04 1.54 15.47
C LEU A 84 -3.40 2.20 15.74
N ARG A 85 -4.48 1.78 15.06
CA ARG A 85 -5.83 2.27 15.35
C ARG A 85 -6.26 1.99 16.78
N GLY A 86 -5.98 0.78 17.27
CA GLY A 86 -6.29 0.42 18.66
C GLY A 86 -5.45 1.16 19.70
N LEU A 87 -4.25 1.60 19.35
CA LEU A 87 -3.31 2.22 20.28
C LEU A 87 -3.41 3.74 20.35
N LEU A 88 -3.70 4.41 19.22
CA LEU A 88 -3.50 5.85 19.11
C LEU A 88 -4.76 6.70 19.26
N GLY A 89 -5.96 6.11 19.10
CA GLY A 89 -7.21 6.88 19.03
C GLY A 89 -7.23 7.92 17.88
N LYS A 90 -6.42 7.72 16.85
CA LYS A 90 -6.29 8.60 15.66
C LYS A 90 -6.71 7.88 14.40
N VAL A 91 -6.93 8.66 13.34
CA VAL A 91 -7.13 8.10 12.00
C VAL A 91 -5.82 7.49 11.52
N VAL A 92 -5.84 6.19 11.24
CA VAL A 92 -4.72 5.47 10.62
C VAL A 92 -5.25 4.79 9.35
N VAL A 93 -4.59 5.06 8.23
CA VAL A 93 -5.02 4.60 6.90
C VAL A 93 -3.95 3.69 6.30
N GLY A 94 -4.41 2.60 5.68
CA GLY A 94 -3.59 1.76 4.83
C GLY A 94 -4.17 1.72 3.42
N PRO A 95 -3.34 1.69 2.36
CA PRO A 95 -3.78 1.75 0.97
C PRO A 95 -4.71 0.62 0.55
N CYS A 96 -4.50 -0.60 1.02
CA CYS A 96 -5.34 -1.74 0.67
C CYS A 96 -6.77 -1.53 1.15
N GLU A 97 -6.94 -1.30 2.45
CA GLU A 97 -8.28 -1.10 3.02
C GLU A 97 -8.95 0.15 2.46
N ALA A 98 -8.21 1.25 2.27
CA ALA A 98 -8.75 2.50 1.76
C ALA A 98 -9.26 2.36 0.33
N SER A 99 -8.45 1.79 -0.58
CA SER A 99 -8.83 1.61 -1.98
C SER A 99 -9.99 0.63 -2.12
N LEU A 100 -9.97 -0.52 -1.44
CA LEU A 100 -11.04 -1.51 -1.49
C LEU A 100 -12.35 -0.97 -0.89
N SER A 101 -12.28 -0.20 0.19
CA SER A 101 -13.45 0.46 0.78
C SER A 101 -14.08 1.47 -0.17
N LEU A 102 -13.28 2.18 -0.95
CA LEU A 102 -13.77 3.13 -1.95
C LEU A 102 -14.44 2.41 -3.12
N VAL A 103 -13.74 1.44 -3.72
CA VAL A 103 -14.18 0.81 -4.97
C VAL A 103 -15.33 -0.19 -4.78
N ARG A 104 -15.52 -0.77 -3.58
CA ARG A 104 -16.66 -1.66 -3.29
C ARG A 104 -18.03 -1.02 -3.53
N ASN A 105 -18.09 0.31 -3.48
CA ASN A 105 -19.31 1.07 -3.75
C ASN A 105 -19.52 1.30 -5.25
N LEU A 106 -18.50 1.06 -6.09
CA LEU A 106 -18.55 1.24 -7.53
C LEU A 106 -18.91 -0.07 -8.26
N SER A 107 -18.35 -1.20 -7.80
CA SER A 107 -18.59 -2.51 -8.39
C SER A 107 -18.32 -3.65 -7.39
N LYS A 108 -18.81 -4.84 -7.73
CA LYS A 108 -18.47 -6.12 -7.08
C LYS A 108 -17.59 -7.00 -7.98
N LYS A 109 -16.98 -6.41 -9.00
CA LYS A 109 -16.07 -7.09 -9.94
C LYS A 109 -14.77 -6.30 -10.02
N ILE A 110 -13.94 -6.47 -9.01
CA ILE A 110 -12.70 -5.73 -8.81
C ILE A 110 -11.52 -6.65 -9.11
N SER A 111 -10.55 -6.16 -9.87
CA SER A 111 -9.25 -6.82 -10.00
C SER A 111 -8.16 -5.97 -9.35
N ILE A 112 -7.29 -6.66 -8.61
CA ILE A 112 -6.08 -6.06 -8.05
C ILE A 112 -4.92 -6.40 -8.95
N ILE A 113 -4.13 -5.37 -9.32
CA ILE A 113 -2.90 -5.53 -10.10
C ILE A 113 -1.74 -5.03 -9.25
N THR A 114 -0.78 -5.90 -9.02
CA THR A 114 0.34 -5.63 -8.12
C THR A 114 1.69 -5.91 -8.79
N VAL A 115 2.73 -5.51 -8.13
CA VAL A 115 4.11 -5.93 -8.41
C VAL A 115 4.42 -7.22 -7.68
N GLY A 116 5.53 -7.90 -8.02
CA GLY A 116 5.89 -9.16 -7.38
C GLY A 116 4.89 -10.27 -7.75
N GLY A 117 4.84 -10.67 -9.03
CA GLY A 117 3.95 -11.74 -9.51
C GLY A 117 4.27 -13.13 -8.95
N GLU A 118 5.13 -13.22 -7.94
CA GLU A 118 5.45 -14.45 -7.24
C GLU A 118 4.26 -14.92 -6.39
N VAL A 119 4.08 -16.22 -6.29
CA VAL A 119 2.96 -16.86 -5.57
C VAL A 119 2.87 -16.37 -4.13
N GLU A 120 4.01 -16.16 -3.47
CA GLU A 120 4.05 -15.70 -2.09
C GLU A 120 3.44 -14.30 -1.93
N THR A 121 3.89 -13.33 -2.72
CA THR A 121 3.36 -11.95 -2.68
C THR A 121 1.86 -11.92 -2.96
N LEU A 122 1.40 -12.67 -3.96
CA LEU A 122 -0.03 -12.75 -4.29
C LEU A 122 -0.84 -13.38 -3.15
N ASN A 123 -0.30 -14.40 -2.47
CA ASN A 123 -0.97 -15.01 -1.32
C ASN A 123 -1.06 -14.04 -0.13
N MET A 124 -0.02 -13.27 0.15
CA MET A 124 -0.05 -12.26 1.21
C MET A 124 -1.15 -11.21 0.96
N ILE A 125 -1.27 -10.73 -0.28
CA ILE A 125 -2.34 -9.78 -0.65
C ILE A 125 -3.71 -10.45 -0.54
N ARG A 126 -3.87 -11.70 -0.97
CA ARG A 126 -5.13 -12.45 -0.83
C ARG A 126 -5.55 -12.58 0.63
N GLU A 127 -4.64 -12.96 1.51
CA GLU A 127 -4.92 -13.04 2.95
C GLU A 127 -5.25 -11.67 3.54
N ARG A 128 -4.58 -10.61 3.10
CA ARG A 128 -4.92 -9.24 3.53
C ARG A 128 -6.33 -8.85 3.10
N VAL A 129 -6.68 -9.04 1.84
CA VAL A 129 -8.02 -8.78 1.29
C VAL A 129 -9.09 -9.54 2.06
N LYS A 130 -8.85 -10.83 2.33
CA LYS A 130 -9.73 -11.69 3.12
C LYS A 130 -9.89 -11.21 4.56
N SER A 131 -8.81 -10.83 5.21
CA SER A 131 -8.84 -10.30 6.59
C SER A 131 -9.65 -9.00 6.71
N LEU A 132 -9.78 -8.26 5.62
CA LEU A 132 -10.58 -7.05 5.52
C LEU A 132 -12.05 -7.31 5.10
N GLY A 133 -12.41 -8.55 4.76
CA GLY A 133 -13.76 -8.92 4.33
C GLY A 133 -14.12 -8.47 2.91
N PHE A 134 -13.14 -8.37 2.02
CA PHE A 134 -13.35 -7.96 0.62
C PHE A 134 -13.21 -9.11 -0.39
N GLU A 135 -13.01 -10.35 0.04
CA GLU A 135 -12.73 -11.50 -0.85
C GLU A 135 -13.81 -11.68 -1.92
N GLU A 136 -15.10 -11.55 -1.56
CA GLU A 136 -16.23 -11.79 -2.46
C GLU A 136 -16.34 -10.83 -3.64
N ILE A 137 -15.70 -9.66 -3.57
CA ILE A 137 -15.74 -8.64 -4.63
C ILE A 137 -14.51 -8.68 -5.55
N ILE A 138 -13.54 -9.55 -5.25
CA ILE A 138 -12.30 -9.67 -6.04
C ILE A 138 -12.48 -10.74 -7.13
N THR A 139 -12.52 -10.27 -8.37
CA THR A 139 -12.61 -11.14 -9.56
C THR A 139 -11.27 -11.79 -9.88
N SER A 140 -10.18 -11.03 -9.79
CA SER A 140 -8.83 -11.55 -10.00
C SER A 140 -7.77 -10.76 -9.22
N LEU A 141 -6.67 -11.43 -8.91
CA LEU A 141 -5.46 -10.86 -8.33
C LEU A 141 -4.30 -11.23 -9.26
N ARG A 142 -3.65 -10.23 -9.83
CA ARG A 142 -2.66 -10.35 -10.89
C ARG A 142 -1.38 -9.62 -10.51
N GLY A 143 -0.24 -10.20 -10.86
CA GLY A 143 1.06 -9.60 -10.57
C GLY A 143 1.92 -9.47 -11.84
N ILE A 144 2.63 -8.36 -11.98
CA ILE A 144 3.68 -8.22 -12.99
C ILE A 144 4.99 -8.86 -12.48
N PRO A 145 5.84 -9.42 -13.37
CA PRO A 145 7.07 -10.12 -13.00
C PRO A 145 8.22 -9.14 -12.72
N LEU A 146 7.95 -8.12 -11.90
CA LEU A 146 8.94 -7.14 -11.45
C LEU A 146 8.88 -7.00 -9.94
N ARG A 147 10.03 -6.79 -9.31
CA ARG A 147 10.11 -6.45 -7.89
C ARG A 147 9.93 -4.95 -7.68
N VAL A 148 9.51 -4.56 -6.49
CA VAL A 148 9.32 -3.16 -6.09
C VAL A 148 10.56 -2.30 -6.40
N LEU A 149 11.76 -2.80 -6.12
CA LEU A 149 13.01 -2.07 -6.36
C LEU A 149 13.38 -1.89 -7.84
N ASP A 150 12.73 -2.62 -8.74
CA ASP A 150 13.02 -2.59 -10.18
C ASP A 150 12.05 -1.69 -10.96
N LEU A 151 10.95 -1.25 -10.35
CA LEU A 151 9.89 -0.49 -11.02
C LEU A 151 10.36 0.82 -11.68
N ASP A 152 11.32 1.47 -11.05
CA ASP A 152 11.87 2.76 -11.53
C ASP A 152 12.98 2.61 -12.57
N ARG A 153 13.48 1.39 -12.82
CA ARG A 153 14.59 1.16 -13.78
C ARG A 153 14.18 1.42 -15.21
N ASP A 154 12.97 0.98 -15.59
CA ASP A 154 12.36 1.22 -16.88
C ASP A 154 10.86 1.42 -16.71
N LYS A 155 10.48 2.68 -16.50
CA LYS A 155 9.07 3.06 -16.26
C LYS A 155 8.15 2.75 -17.44
N GLU A 156 8.65 2.83 -18.66
CA GLU A 156 7.86 2.55 -19.87
C GLU A 156 7.55 1.05 -19.96
N SER A 157 8.54 0.19 -19.71
CA SER A 157 8.33 -1.26 -19.68
C SER A 157 7.41 -1.66 -18.51
N THR A 158 7.61 -1.08 -17.31
CA THR A 158 6.73 -1.29 -16.17
C THR A 158 5.29 -0.94 -16.48
N LEU A 159 5.06 0.24 -17.08
CA LEU A 159 3.72 0.68 -17.48
C LEU A 159 3.07 -0.26 -18.50
N ARG A 160 3.83 -0.74 -19.50
CA ARG A 160 3.34 -1.72 -20.47
C ARG A 160 2.87 -3.00 -19.80
N LEU A 161 3.66 -3.56 -18.89
CA LEU A 161 3.28 -4.77 -18.14
C LEU A 161 2.01 -4.56 -17.33
N LEU A 162 1.89 -3.43 -16.63
CA LEU A 162 0.67 -3.11 -15.87
C LEU A 162 -0.56 -2.98 -16.78
N VAL A 163 -0.43 -2.30 -17.92
CA VAL A 163 -1.53 -2.15 -18.89
C VAL A 163 -1.94 -3.49 -19.50
N ASP A 164 -0.99 -4.38 -19.77
CA ASP A 164 -1.29 -5.71 -20.32
C ASP A 164 -2.04 -6.58 -19.29
N GLU A 165 -1.65 -6.56 -18.02
CA GLU A 165 -2.41 -7.25 -16.97
C GLU A 165 -3.78 -6.60 -16.74
N ALA A 166 -3.89 -5.27 -16.82
CA ALA A 166 -5.16 -4.55 -16.76
C ALA A 166 -6.13 -4.98 -17.87
N ARG A 167 -5.66 -5.09 -19.11
CA ARG A 167 -6.46 -5.56 -20.24
C ARG A 167 -6.95 -6.99 -20.04
N LYS A 168 -6.09 -7.89 -19.53
CA LYS A 168 -6.48 -9.26 -19.21
C LYS A 168 -7.57 -9.27 -18.14
N ALA A 169 -7.39 -8.51 -17.05
CA ALA A 169 -8.39 -8.43 -15.98
C ALA A 169 -9.75 -7.94 -16.50
N VAL A 170 -9.77 -6.91 -17.35
CA VAL A 170 -11.01 -6.41 -17.97
C VAL A 170 -11.63 -7.46 -18.89
N SER A 171 -10.83 -8.18 -19.69
CA SER A 171 -11.35 -9.27 -20.57
C SER A 171 -11.95 -10.43 -19.77
N GLU A 172 -11.52 -10.62 -18.54
CA GLU A 172 -12.05 -11.62 -17.59
C GLU A 172 -13.24 -11.11 -16.77
N GLY A 173 -13.69 -9.89 -17.01
CA GLY A 173 -14.90 -9.32 -16.44
C GLY A 173 -14.70 -8.37 -15.27
N ALA A 174 -13.47 -7.92 -14.99
CA ALA A 174 -13.25 -6.86 -14.02
C ALA A 174 -13.85 -5.52 -14.53
N GLU A 175 -14.57 -4.84 -13.65
CA GLU A 175 -15.18 -3.53 -13.92
C GLU A 175 -14.39 -2.39 -13.28
N VAL A 176 -13.63 -2.69 -12.24
CA VAL A 176 -12.76 -1.75 -11.53
C VAL A 176 -11.39 -2.38 -11.30
N LEU A 177 -10.35 -1.58 -11.44
CA LEU A 177 -8.96 -1.97 -11.18
C LEU A 177 -8.39 -1.20 -9.97
N VAL A 178 -7.65 -1.91 -9.14
CA VAL A 178 -6.92 -1.40 -7.98
C VAL A 178 -5.45 -1.77 -8.10
#